data_dd005262fc2d2f6ce5ac397f0aabbb6e
#
_entry.id   dd005262fc2d2f6ce5ac397f0aabbb6e
#
_cell.length_a   1.000
_cell.length_b   1.000
_cell.length_c   1.000
_cell.angle_alpha   90.00
_cell.angle_beta   90.00
_cell.angle_gamma   90.00
#
_symmetry.space_group_name_H-M   'P 1'
#
loop_
_entity.id
_entity.type
_entity.pdbx_description
1 polymer ?
#
loop_
_entity_poly.entity_id
_entity_poly.type
_entity_poly.pdbx_seq_one_letter_code
_entity_poly.pdbx_strand_id
1 'polypeptide(L)'
;VRAMENAGREDEAINLCLREAEATGSYERLVKKLRQAGRTTEAEEWIRKGVTATQDKLPGIASSLKKELLDIRQGKKEWPFAAARRADDFFEQPGLKTFKELQVVAEKARVWPTVRGACMEFLETGVYPGDKAGWPLPDTGFGKPEKPRREKPPFTDTLIDIAISEKRIDDVLQWYDVQKQRADAWFGSHRDDEVATAVARKYPDRAIAIWKKIAEGLIAQAKVGAYSEAVAYLKKVRQALDGPGRAAEWAAYLAALTEANKRKPRLVEMLNVLSGKPILSK
;
A
#
# COMPACT_ATOMS: atom_id res chain seq x y z
N VAL A 1 27.49 30.35 -5.06
CA VAL A 1 27.84 29.03 -4.49
C VAL A 1 28.84 28.31 -5.41
N ARG A 2 28.51 27.89 -6.65
CA ARG A 2 29.41 27.17 -7.57
C ARG A 2 30.75 27.84 -7.81
N ALA A 3 30.77 29.19 -7.97
CA ALA A 3 32.04 29.94 -8.17
C ALA A 3 32.94 29.89 -6.93
N MET A 4 32.36 29.92 -5.73
CA MET A 4 33.12 29.81 -4.48
C MET A 4 33.69 28.41 -4.27
N GLU A 5 32.94 27.38 -4.65
CA GLU A 5 33.38 25.98 -4.60
C GLU A 5 34.58 25.73 -5.52
N ASN A 6 34.50 26.23 -6.76
CA ASN A 6 35.61 26.14 -7.72
C ASN A 6 36.86 26.89 -7.27
N ALA A 7 36.72 27.86 -6.35
CA ALA A 7 37.80 28.64 -5.77
C ALA A 7 38.30 28.07 -4.41
N GLY A 8 37.79 26.88 -3.96
CA GLY A 8 38.16 26.28 -2.69
C GLY A 8 37.60 27.00 -1.44
N ARG A 9 36.62 27.89 -1.63
CA ARG A 9 36.02 28.74 -0.55
C ARG A 9 34.76 28.06 0.01
N GLU A 10 34.89 26.85 0.54
CA GLU A 10 33.80 26.00 0.92
C GLU A 10 32.99 26.57 2.12
N ASP A 11 33.65 27.10 3.14
CA ASP A 11 33.00 27.71 4.30
C ASP A 11 32.17 28.95 3.93
N GLU A 12 32.62 29.73 2.97
CA GLU A 12 31.85 30.89 2.49
C GLU A 12 30.63 30.46 1.69
N ALA A 13 30.75 29.37 0.93
CA ALA A 13 29.62 28.78 0.22
C ALA A 13 28.56 28.24 1.19
N ILE A 14 28.98 27.60 2.29
CA ILE A 14 28.10 27.14 3.36
C ILE A 14 27.42 28.32 4.05
N ASN A 15 28.15 29.37 4.42
CA ASN A 15 27.60 30.58 5.05
C ASN A 15 26.55 31.28 4.16
N LEU A 16 26.76 31.28 2.84
CA LEU A 16 25.81 31.82 1.89
C LEU A 16 24.54 30.97 1.87
N CYS A 17 24.66 29.62 1.81
CA CYS A 17 23.54 28.71 1.89
C CYS A 17 22.77 28.84 3.21
N LEU A 18 23.44 29.12 4.31
CA LEU A 18 22.83 29.38 5.63
C LEU A 18 21.90 30.58 5.57
N ARG A 19 22.40 31.74 5.10
CA ARG A 19 21.59 32.95 4.96
C ARG A 19 20.41 32.75 4.02
N GLU A 20 20.61 32.04 2.93
CA GLU A 20 19.56 31.69 1.98
C GLU A 20 18.50 30.80 2.63
N ALA A 21 18.92 29.78 3.40
CA ALA A 21 18.02 28.86 4.10
C ALA A 21 17.12 29.57 5.12
N GLU A 22 17.68 30.47 5.91
CA GLU A 22 16.93 31.25 6.89
C GLU A 22 15.93 32.22 6.22
N ALA A 23 16.32 32.82 5.09
CA ALA A 23 15.46 33.77 4.39
C ALA A 23 14.35 33.13 3.56
N THR A 24 14.60 31.95 2.98
CA THR A 24 13.73 31.34 1.95
C THR A 24 13.15 29.97 2.35
N GLY A 25 13.63 29.36 3.43
CA GLY A 25 13.29 27.98 3.79
C GLY A 25 14.07 26.91 3.01
N SER A 26 15.07 27.28 2.20
CA SER A 26 15.85 26.35 1.35
C SER A 26 16.89 25.53 2.13
N TYR A 27 16.47 24.91 3.24
CA TYR A 27 17.35 24.13 4.13
C TYR A 27 17.97 22.91 3.46
N GLU A 28 17.34 22.31 2.46
CA GLU A 28 17.86 21.15 1.74
C GLU A 28 19.22 21.41 1.10
N ARG A 29 19.40 22.61 0.54
CA ARG A 29 20.65 23.00 -0.09
C ARG A 29 21.78 23.15 0.92
N LEU A 30 21.51 23.75 2.08
CA LEU A 30 22.46 23.87 3.19
C LEU A 30 22.86 22.49 3.70
N VAL A 31 21.90 21.62 3.98
CA VAL A 31 22.13 20.25 4.46
C VAL A 31 22.99 19.45 3.48
N LYS A 32 22.70 19.55 2.18
CA LYS A 32 23.49 18.89 1.14
C LYS A 32 24.93 19.38 1.15
N LYS A 33 25.17 20.68 1.32
CA LYS A 33 26.52 21.25 1.39
C LYS A 33 27.28 20.80 2.62
N LEU A 34 26.66 20.83 3.79
CA LEU A 34 27.28 20.34 5.03
C LEU A 34 27.64 18.84 4.93
N ARG A 35 26.79 18.03 4.30
CA ARG A 35 27.09 16.61 4.07
C ARG A 35 28.28 16.42 3.12
N GLN A 36 28.37 17.20 2.05
CA GLN A 36 29.50 17.17 1.11
C GLN A 36 30.81 17.55 1.77
N ALA A 37 30.78 18.51 2.70
CA ALA A 37 31.90 18.93 3.52
C ALA A 37 32.27 17.98 4.67
N GLY A 38 31.53 16.84 4.82
CA GLY A 38 31.73 15.91 5.93
C GLY A 38 31.21 16.39 7.28
N ARG A 39 30.56 17.57 7.34
CA ARG A 39 30.03 18.21 8.56
C ARG A 39 28.67 17.61 8.95
N THR A 40 28.65 16.30 9.16
CA THR A 40 27.41 15.54 9.34
C THR A 40 26.62 15.94 10.58
N THR A 41 27.29 16.23 11.71
CA THR A 41 26.61 16.66 12.95
C THR A 41 25.85 17.97 12.75
N GLU A 42 26.49 18.95 12.10
CA GLU A 42 25.85 20.22 11.78
C GLU A 42 24.70 20.04 10.77
N ALA A 43 24.86 19.13 9.80
CA ALA A 43 23.78 18.79 8.88
C ALA A 43 22.55 18.27 9.64
N GLU A 44 22.72 17.40 10.65
CA GLU A 44 21.63 16.90 11.47
C GLU A 44 20.94 18.01 12.30
N GLU A 45 21.72 18.95 12.84
CA GLU A 45 21.16 20.10 13.56
C GLU A 45 20.31 20.99 12.64
N TRP A 46 20.82 21.27 11.44
CA TRP A 46 20.11 22.09 10.46
C TRP A 46 18.90 21.37 9.86
N ILE A 47 18.91 20.04 9.74
CA ILE A 47 17.74 19.27 9.40
C ILE A 47 16.65 19.48 10.44
N ARG A 48 16.94 19.37 11.74
CA ARG A 48 15.95 19.55 12.80
C ARG A 48 15.37 20.95 12.80
N LYS A 49 16.23 21.99 12.73
CA LYS A 49 15.81 23.39 12.61
C LYS A 49 14.94 23.62 11.37
N GLY A 50 15.36 23.08 10.24
CA GLY A 50 14.65 23.20 8.97
C GLY A 50 13.27 22.53 9.01
N VAL A 51 13.16 21.35 9.59
CA VAL A 51 11.86 20.67 9.77
C VAL A 51 10.93 21.53 10.62
N THR A 52 11.38 22.01 11.78
CA THR A 52 10.57 22.89 12.65
C THR A 52 10.11 24.16 11.93
N ALA A 53 10.99 24.77 11.12
CA ALA A 53 10.68 26.01 10.41
C ALA A 53 9.73 25.82 9.21
N THR A 54 9.69 24.60 8.62
CA THR A 54 9.02 24.38 7.34
C THR A 54 7.79 23.46 7.43
N GLN A 55 7.62 22.68 8.48
CA GLN A 55 6.56 21.66 8.57
C GLN A 55 5.15 22.20 8.30
N ASP A 56 4.82 23.40 8.76
CA ASP A 56 3.47 23.97 8.61
C ASP A 56 3.27 24.65 7.25
N LYS A 57 4.31 25.33 6.72
CA LYS A 57 4.20 26.17 5.53
C LYS A 57 4.69 25.46 4.26
N LEU A 58 5.69 24.61 4.39
CA LEU A 58 6.39 23.95 3.29
C LEU A 58 6.59 22.44 3.60
N PRO A 59 5.50 21.66 3.78
CA PRO A 59 5.59 20.28 4.26
C PRO A 59 6.43 19.36 3.36
N GLY A 60 6.54 19.67 2.06
CA GLY A 60 7.42 18.96 1.13
C GLY A 60 8.91 19.09 1.50
N ILE A 61 9.34 20.29 1.92
CA ILE A 61 10.73 20.52 2.38
C ILE A 61 10.96 19.78 3.70
N ALA A 62 10.03 19.88 4.65
CA ALA A 62 10.13 19.15 5.91
C ALA A 62 10.25 17.64 5.69
N SER A 63 9.45 17.07 4.78
CA SER A 63 9.50 15.65 4.42
C SER A 63 10.86 15.26 3.80
N SER A 64 11.38 16.07 2.91
CA SER A 64 12.71 15.87 2.30
C SER A 64 13.83 15.90 3.35
N LEU A 65 13.79 16.86 4.28
CA LEU A 65 14.75 16.96 5.38
C LEU A 65 14.67 15.75 6.34
N LYS A 66 13.48 15.28 6.69
CA LYS A 66 13.28 14.06 7.48
C LYS A 66 13.90 12.84 6.80
N LYS A 67 13.78 12.77 5.46
CA LYS A 67 14.41 11.70 4.67
C LYS A 67 15.93 11.79 4.68
N GLU A 68 16.51 12.98 4.55
CA GLU A 68 17.96 13.20 4.64
C GLU A 68 18.51 12.73 6.01
N LEU A 69 17.79 13.00 7.11
CA LEU A 69 18.20 12.52 8.44
C LEU A 69 18.16 10.98 8.50
N LEU A 70 17.10 10.38 7.95
CA LEU A 70 16.99 8.93 7.87
C LEU A 70 18.20 8.32 7.12
N ASP A 71 18.57 8.89 5.98
CA ASP A 71 19.72 8.42 5.19
C ASP A 71 21.05 8.54 5.96
N ILE A 72 21.25 9.63 6.69
CA ILE A 72 22.41 9.82 7.57
C ILE A 72 22.44 8.73 8.66
N ARG A 73 21.33 8.52 9.34
CA ARG A 73 21.22 7.54 10.45
C ARG A 73 21.38 6.10 9.97
N GLN A 74 20.84 5.78 8.80
CA GLN A 74 21.06 4.47 8.17
C GLN A 74 22.52 4.23 7.80
N GLY A 75 23.21 5.26 7.28
CA GLY A 75 24.64 5.22 7.00
C GLY A 75 25.48 4.95 8.26
N LYS A 76 25.06 5.49 9.40
CA LYS A 76 25.67 5.23 10.72
C LYS A 76 25.22 3.90 11.35
N LYS A 77 24.34 3.13 10.67
CA LYS A 77 23.74 1.87 11.18
C LYS A 77 22.90 2.06 12.46
N GLU A 78 22.35 3.22 12.69
CA GLU A 78 21.46 3.54 13.80
C GLU A 78 20.05 3.01 13.51
N TRP A 79 19.93 1.68 13.43
CA TRP A 79 18.71 0.98 13.03
C TRP A 79 17.49 1.26 13.90
N PRO A 80 17.61 1.42 15.24
CA PRO A 80 16.46 1.79 16.06
C PRO A 80 15.84 3.14 15.66
N PHE A 81 16.65 4.16 15.39
CA PHE A 81 16.16 5.44 14.91
C PHE A 81 15.54 5.33 13.48
N ALA A 82 16.21 4.58 12.60
CA ALA A 82 15.68 4.36 11.26
C ALA A 82 14.33 3.65 11.30
N ALA A 83 14.16 2.68 12.20
CA ALA A 83 12.89 1.99 12.41
C ALA A 83 11.83 2.92 12.99
N ALA A 84 12.18 3.79 13.95
CA ALA A 84 11.27 4.80 14.50
C ALA A 84 10.75 5.73 13.41
N ARG A 85 11.63 6.26 12.56
CA ARG A 85 11.21 7.14 11.45
C ARG A 85 10.32 6.42 10.43
N ARG A 86 10.64 5.16 10.08
CA ARG A 86 9.78 4.37 9.20
C ARG A 86 8.44 3.99 9.84
N ALA A 87 8.41 3.83 11.15
CA ALA A 87 7.17 3.65 11.89
C ALA A 87 6.28 4.89 11.81
N ASP A 88 6.85 6.09 11.97
CA ASP A 88 6.12 7.35 11.77
C ASP A 88 5.54 7.43 10.36
N ASP A 89 6.34 7.12 9.31
CA ASP A 89 5.88 7.10 7.92
C ASP A 89 4.69 6.13 7.73
N PHE A 90 4.75 4.96 8.37
CA PHE A 90 3.67 3.98 8.32
C PHE A 90 2.41 4.46 9.02
N PHE A 91 2.51 5.07 10.20
CA PHE A 91 1.36 5.57 10.93
C PHE A 91 0.73 6.81 10.29
N GLU A 92 1.51 7.64 9.59
CA GLU A 92 1.01 8.75 8.78
C GLU A 92 0.30 8.27 7.51
N GLN A 93 0.84 7.24 6.86
CA GLN A 93 0.34 6.69 5.59
C GLN A 93 0.35 5.15 5.64
N PRO A 94 -0.64 4.54 6.30
CA PRO A 94 -0.73 3.08 6.36
C PRO A 94 -0.84 2.46 4.97
N GLY A 95 0.02 1.47 4.67
CA GLY A 95 0.03 0.78 3.40
C GLY A 95 1.09 -0.31 3.35
N LEU A 96 0.94 -1.26 2.41
CA LEU A 96 1.87 -2.38 2.25
C LEU A 96 3.32 -1.90 2.00
N LYS A 97 3.49 -0.81 1.25
CA LYS A 97 4.81 -0.26 0.95
C LYS A 97 5.50 0.23 2.22
N THR A 98 4.85 1.11 2.98
CA THR A 98 5.41 1.67 4.23
C THR A 98 5.60 0.59 5.29
N PHE A 99 4.72 -0.41 5.35
CA PHE A 99 4.87 -1.59 6.21
C PHE A 99 6.14 -2.37 5.88
N LYS A 100 6.40 -2.68 4.59
CA LYS A 100 7.61 -3.40 4.17
C LYS A 100 8.89 -2.59 4.38
N GLU A 101 8.85 -1.28 4.14
CA GLU A 101 9.99 -0.39 4.41
C GLU A 101 10.33 -0.35 5.91
N LEU A 102 9.31 -0.33 6.78
CA LEU A 102 9.49 -0.44 8.22
C LEU A 102 10.05 -1.82 8.62
N GLN A 103 9.51 -2.91 8.06
CA GLN A 103 9.97 -4.27 8.34
C GLN A 103 11.47 -4.40 8.15
N VAL A 104 12.00 -3.97 7.01
CA VAL A 104 13.43 -4.09 6.67
C VAL A 104 14.35 -3.46 7.73
N VAL A 105 13.98 -2.30 8.26
CA VAL A 105 14.83 -1.62 9.27
C VAL A 105 14.56 -2.10 10.68
N ALA A 106 13.32 -2.49 11.01
CA ALA A 106 12.97 -3.05 12.32
C ALA A 106 13.56 -4.46 12.54
N GLU A 107 13.73 -5.26 11.48
CA GLU A 107 14.47 -6.52 11.52
C GLU A 107 15.95 -6.28 11.83
N LYS A 108 16.58 -5.29 11.20
CA LYS A 108 17.98 -4.89 11.51
C LYS A 108 18.13 -4.38 12.94
N ALA A 109 17.11 -3.69 13.46
CA ALA A 109 17.04 -3.24 14.84
C ALA A 109 16.67 -4.37 15.84
N ARG A 110 16.30 -5.57 15.35
CA ARG A 110 15.87 -6.75 16.15
C ARG A 110 14.61 -6.50 16.99
N VAL A 111 13.72 -5.63 16.52
CA VAL A 111 12.45 -5.27 17.21
C VAL A 111 11.20 -5.60 16.41
N TRP A 112 11.36 -6.22 15.24
CA TRP A 112 10.27 -6.45 14.31
C TRP A 112 9.04 -7.15 14.91
N PRO A 113 9.15 -8.24 15.71
CA PRO A 113 7.95 -8.90 16.23
C PRO A 113 7.05 -7.96 17.04
N THR A 114 7.65 -7.14 17.93
CA THR A 114 6.92 -6.15 18.74
C THR A 114 6.33 -5.03 17.87
N VAL A 115 7.13 -4.48 16.98
CA VAL A 115 6.72 -3.40 16.08
C VAL A 115 5.60 -3.88 15.14
N ARG A 116 5.71 -5.09 14.58
CA ARG A 116 4.67 -5.68 13.76
C ARG A 116 3.34 -5.82 14.52
N GLY A 117 3.38 -6.35 15.74
CA GLY A 117 2.19 -6.46 16.58
C GLY A 117 1.50 -5.11 16.78
N ALA A 118 2.27 -4.08 17.09
CA ALA A 118 1.76 -2.71 17.25
C ALA A 118 1.21 -2.10 15.93
N CYS A 119 1.82 -2.41 14.79
CA CYS A 119 1.28 -2.02 13.49
C CYS A 119 -0.09 -2.66 13.23
N MET A 120 -0.25 -3.96 13.53
CA MET A 120 -1.55 -4.64 13.37
C MET A 120 -2.60 -4.02 14.29
N GLU A 121 -2.28 -3.82 15.57
CA GLU A 121 -3.19 -3.17 16.51
C GLU A 121 -3.60 -1.76 16.05
N PHE A 122 -2.64 -0.98 15.54
CA PHE A 122 -2.93 0.35 14.99
C PHE A 122 -3.88 0.26 13.78
N LEU A 123 -3.67 -0.68 12.87
CA LEU A 123 -4.54 -0.85 11.71
C LEU A 123 -5.96 -1.26 12.10
N GLU A 124 -6.12 -2.01 13.18
CA GLU A 124 -7.43 -2.43 13.68
C GLU A 124 -8.15 -1.34 14.47
N THR A 125 -7.42 -0.60 15.30
CA THR A 125 -7.99 0.30 16.31
C THR A 125 -7.77 1.79 16.06
N GLY A 126 -6.75 2.15 15.27
CA GLY A 126 -6.30 3.53 15.08
C GLY A 126 -5.52 4.10 16.29
N VAL A 127 -5.18 3.28 17.27
CA VAL A 127 -4.44 3.71 18.47
C VAL A 127 -2.94 3.73 18.18
N TYR A 128 -2.33 4.93 18.30
CA TYR A 128 -0.90 5.10 18.11
C TYR A 128 -0.10 4.41 19.22
N PRO A 129 0.87 3.54 18.90
CA PRO A 129 1.58 2.76 19.92
C PRO A 129 2.70 3.50 20.63
N GLY A 130 3.17 4.63 20.10
CA GLY A 130 4.33 5.35 20.65
C GLY A 130 4.14 5.89 22.08
N ASP A 131 2.89 5.97 22.54
CA ASP A 131 2.56 6.40 23.92
C ASP A 131 2.45 5.21 24.89
N LYS A 132 2.55 3.96 24.40
CA LYS A 132 2.37 2.77 25.22
C LYS A 132 3.66 2.37 25.92
N ALA A 133 3.56 1.92 27.15
CA ALA A 133 4.67 1.28 27.84
C ALA A 133 5.14 0.05 27.03
N GLY A 134 6.47 -0.06 26.86
CA GLY A 134 7.05 -1.17 26.09
C GLY A 134 7.19 -0.93 24.59
N TRP A 135 6.85 0.26 24.07
CA TRP A 135 7.19 0.63 22.70
C TRP A 135 8.73 0.63 22.52
N PRO A 136 9.29 -0.18 21.58
CA PRO A 136 10.74 -0.43 21.55
C PRO A 136 11.54 0.62 20.78
N LEU A 137 10.88 1.56 20.10
CA LEU A 137 11.54 2.52 19.22
C LEU A 137 11.72 3.86 19.91
N PRO A 138 12.86 4.56 19.67
CA PRO A 138 13.12 5.87 20.24
C PRO A 138 12.21 6.95 19.62
N ASP A 139 12.11 8.09 20.31
CA ASP A 139 11.53 9.29 19.74
C ASP A 139 12.39 9.81 18.57
N THR A 140 11.77 10.13 17.45
CA THR A 140 12.42 10.72 16.28
C THR A 140 12.77 12.20 16.47
N GLY A 141 12.13 12.86 17.44
CA GLY A 141 12.26 14.29 17.69
C GLY A 141 11.50 15.18 16.69
N PHE A 142 10.56 14.60 15.94
CA PHE A 142 9.72 15.33 14.98
C PHE A 142 8.25 15.43 15.44
N GLY A 143 7.96 15.05 16.67
CA GLY A 143 6.61 14.97 17.20
C GLY A 143 5.87 13.69 16.77
N LYS A 144 4.61 13.60 17.17
CA LYS A 144 3.78 12.44 16.80
C LYS A 144 3.39 12.49 15.32
N PRO A 145 3.32 11.33 14.65
CA PRO A 145 2.84 11.27 13.27
C PRO A 145 1.39 11.79 13.17
N GLU A 146 1.10 12.46 12.07
CA GLU A 146 -0.26 12.89 11.79
C GLU A 146 -1.19 11.69 11.60
N LYS A 147 -2.43 11.81 12.09
CA LYS A 147 -3.43 10.76 11.87
C LYS A 147 -3.78 10.67 10.38
N PRO A 148 -3.97 9.45 9.84
CA PRO A 148 -4.42 9.27 8.47
C PRO A 148 -5.71 10.05 8.20
N ARG A 149 -5.70 10.91 7.17
CA ARG A 149 -6.83 11.83 6.91
C ARG A 149 -7.99 11.18 6.17
N ARG A 150 -7.75 10.09 5.44
CA ARG A 150 -8.71 9.54 4.48
C ARG A 150 -9.44 8.30 4.94
N GLU A 151 -8.91 7.54 5.86
CA GLU A 151 -9.47 6.27 6.31
C GLU A 151 -9.68 6.27 7.82
N LYS A 152 -10.76 5.58 8.23
CA LYS A 152 -11.03 5.30 9.64
C LYS A 152 -10.74 3.82 9.92
N PRO A 153 -10.22 3.48 11.11
CA PRO A 153 -10.00 2.10 11.47
C PRO A 153 -11.33 1.30 11.51
N PRO A 154 -11.27 0.00 11.24
CA PRO A 154 -10.10 -0.73 10.80
C PRO A 154 -9.71 -0.39 9.35
N PHE A 155 -8.39 -0.31 9.10
CA PHE A 155 -7.81 -0.04 7.78
C PHE A 155 -7.81 -1.32 6.94
N THR A 156 -8.99 -1.75 6.50
CA THR A 156 -9.21 -3.06 5.90
C THR A 156 -8.42 -3.31 4.64
N ASP A 157 -8.25 -2.31 3.77
CA ASP A 157 -7.43 -2.45 2.56
C ASP A 157 -5.99 -2.80 2.89
N THR A 158 -5.37 -2.07 3.81
CA THR A 158 -3.99 -2.33 4.24
C THR A 158 -3.85 -3.68 4.94
N LEU A 159 -4.82 -4.05 5.77
CA LEU A 159 -4.85 -5.36 6.46
C LEU A 159 -4.93 -6.52 5.46
N ILE A 160 -5.76 -6.41 4.41
CA ILE A 160 -5.85 -7.39 3.33
C ILE A 160 -4.53 -7.48 2.57
N ASP A 161 -3.94 -6.36 2.19
CA ASP A 161 -2.68 -6.32 1.44
C ASP A 161 -1.53 -6.99 2.21
N ILE A 162 -1.42 -6.71 3.51
CA ILE A 162 -0.43 -7.33 4.38
C ILE A 162 -0.70 -8.83 4.49
N ALA A 163 -1.96 -9.23 4.73
CA ALA A 163 -2.33 -10.64 4.84
C ALA A 163 -2.03 -11.44 3.56
N ILE A 164 -2.30 -10.87 2.37
CA ILE A 164 -1.94 -11.47 1.08
C ILE A 164 -0.41 -11.59 0.96
N SER A 165 0.32 -10.54 1.29
CA SER A 165 1.78 -10.51 1.21
C SER A 165 2.44 -11.54 2.13
N GLU A 166 1.86 -11.77 3.32
CA GLU A 166 2.32 -12.74 4.31
C GLU A 166 1.71 -14.15 4.10
N LYS A 167 0.85 -14.33 3.09
CA LYS A 167 0.13 -15.58 2.78
C LYS A 167 -0.76 -16.07 3.93
N ARG A 168 -1.29 -15.15 4.71
CA ARG A 168 -2.21 -15.42 5.82
C ARG A 168 -3.66 -15.46 5.32
N ILE A 169 -3.98 -16.53 4.60
CA ILE A 169 -5.22 -16.65 3.80
C ILE A 169 -6.49 -16.50 4.63
N ASP A 170 -6.52 -16.96 5.88
CA ASP A 170 -7.67 -16.82 6.76
C ASP A 170 -7.93 -15.36 7.11
N ASP A 171 -6.89 -14.59 7.38
CA ASP A 171 -6.98 -13.16 7.67
C ASP A 171 -7.42 -12.37 6.42
N VAL A 172 -7.02 -12.81 5.22
CA VAL A 172 -7.51 -12.19 3.97
C VAL A 172 -9.02 -12.24 3.92
N LEU A 173 -9.63 -13.42 4.19
CA LEU A 173 -11.09 -13.54 4.19
C LEU A 173 -11.74 -12.81 5.35
N GLN A 174 -11.16 -12.87 6.54
CA GLN A 174 -11.67 -12.15 7.71
C GLN A 174 -11.81 -10.64 7.40
N TRP A 175 -10.73 -10.00 6.95
CA TRP A 175 -10.74 -8.56 6.67
C TRP A 175 -11.57 -8.19 5.45
N TYR A 176 -11.60 -9.06 4.44
CA TYR A 176 -12.50 -8.89 3.31
C TYR A 176 -13.97 -8.93 3.72
N ASP A 177 -14.36 -9.86 4.57
CA ASP A 177 -15.75 -9.95 5.06
C ASP A 177 -16.12 -8.73 5.92
N VAL A 178 -15.22 -8.25 6.79
CA VAL A 178 -15.39 -6.99 7.54
C VAL A 178 -15.57 -5.81 6.58
N GLN A 179 -14.74 -5.72 5.54
CA GLN A 179 -14.85 -4.66 4.53
C GLN A 179 -16.22 -4.68 3.83
N LYS A 180 -16.70 -5.85 3.44
CA LYS A 180 -18.00 -6.00 2.74
C LYS A 180 -19.23 -5.75 3.60
N GLN A 181 -19.09 -5.76 4.92
CA GLN A 181 -20.17 -5.41 5.85
C GLN A 181 -20.31 -3.89 6.05
N ARG A 182 -19.33 -3.09 5.66
CA ARG A 182 -19.39 -1.63 5.78
C ARG A 182 -20.35 -1.05 4.75
N ALA A 183 -21.18 -0.09 5.17
CA ALA A 183 -22.19 0.53 4.30
C ALA A 183 -21.59 1.33 3.12
N ASP A 184 -20.33 1.77 3.26
CA ASP A 184 -19.56 2.49 2.25
C ASP A 184 -18.65 1.58 1.39
N ALA A 185 -18.79 0.26 1.54
CA ALA A 185 -18.00 -0.69 0.78
C ALA A 185 -18.30 -0.59 -0.72
N TRP A 186 -17.37 0.01 -1.44
CA TRP A 186 -17.44 0.05 -2.89
C TRP A 186 -17.04 -1.30 -3.50
N PHE A 187 -17.89 -1.84 -4.36
CA PHE A 187 -17.58 -3.07 -5.09
C PHE A 187 -16.64 -2.75 -6.27
N GLY A 188 -15.34 -2.72 -5.99
CA GLY A 188 -14.31 -2.55 -7.02
C GLY A 188 -13.81 -3.90 -7.52
N SER A 189 -13.96 -4.20 -8.80
CA SER A 189 -13.56 -5.48 -9.41
C SER A 189 -12.10 -5.87 -9.15
N HIS A 190 -11.20 -4.90 -9.04
CA HIS A 190 -9.77 -5.16 -8.85
C HIS A 190 -9.46 -5.77 -7.47
N ARG A 191 -9.94 -5.17 -6.39
CA ARG A 191 -9.72 -5.70 -5.01
C ARG A 191 -10.36 -7.08 -4.83
N ASP A 192 -11.57 -7.24 -5.34
CA ASP A 192 -12.30 -8.50 -5.28
C ASP A 192 -11.52 -9.62 -6.02
N ASP A 193 -10.92 -9.31 -7.19
CA ASP A 193 -10.09 -10.27 -7.91
C ASP A 193 -8.78 -10.63 -7.19
N GLU A 194 -8.11 -9.66 -6.57
CA GLU A 194 -6.91 -9.91 -5.76
C GLU A 194 -7.20 -10.87 -4.61
N VAL A 195 -8.28 -10.63 -3.87
CA VAL A 195 -8.73 -11.49 -2.78
C VAL A 195 -9.08 -12.88 -3.30
N ALA A 196 -9.92 -12.98 -4.32
CA ALA A 196 -10.32 -14.26 -4.89
C ALA A 196 -9.10 -15.08 -5.37
N THR A 197 -8.15 -14.42 -6.02
CA THR A 197 -6.91 -15.05 -6.49
C THR A 197 -6.05 -15.56 -5.32
N ALA A 198 -5.91 -14.76 -4.27
CA ALA A 198 -5.13 -15.13 -3.09
C ALA A 198 -5.71 -16.34 -2.36
N VAL A 199 -7.05 -16.43 -2.26
CA VAL A 199 -7.72 -17.48 -1.48
C VAL A 199 -8.08 -18.73 -2.28
N ALA A 200 -8.00 -18.69 -3.63
CA ALA A 200 -8.52 -19.73 -4.52
C ALA A 200 -8.01 -21.13 -4.19
N ARG A 201 -6.75 -21.27 -3.78
CA ARG A 201 -6.16 -22.59 -3.46
C ARG A 201 -6.73 -23.19 -2.19
N LYS A 202 -6.97 -22.39 -1.15
CA LYS A 202 -7.46 -22.87 0.17
C LYS A 202 -8.97 -22.85 0.27
N TYR A 203 -9.61 -21.87 -0.36
CA TYR A 203 -11.05 -21.63 -0.33
C TYR A 203 -11.63 -21.44 -1.74
N PRO A 204 -11.60 -22.48 -2.60
CA PRO A 204 -12.01 -22.37 -4.00
C PRO A 204 -13.46 -21.87 -4.15
N ASP A 205 -14.38 -22.30 -3.30
CA ASP A 205 -15.79 -21.88 -3.38
C ASP A 205 -15.98 -20.40 -3.09
N ARG A 206 -15.17 -19.83 -2.18
CA ARG A 206 -15.18 -18.38 -1.92
C ARG A 206 -14.65 -17.61 -3.13
N ALA A 207 -13.55 -18.06 -3.73
CA ALA A 207 -13.00 -17.45 -4.94
C ALA A 207 -13.99 -17.50 -6.10
N ILE A 208 -14.64 -18.66 -6.31
CA ILE A 208 -15.68 -18.85 -7.34
C ILE A 208 -16.84 -17.88 -7.13
N ALA A 209 -17.33 -17.75 -5.91
CA ALA A 209 -18.44 -16.84 -5.59
C ALA A 209 -18.06 -15.37 -5.89
N ILE A 210 -16.85 -14.96 -5.56
CA ILE A 210 -16.36 -13.61 -5.83
C ILE A 210 -16.24 -13.38 -7.35
N TRP A 211 -15.59 -14.29 -8.10
CA TRP A 211 -15.46 -14.13 -9.55
C TRP A 211 -16.79 -14.18 -10.30
N LYS A 212 -17.75 -15.01 -9.86
CA LYS A 212 -19.13 -15.00 -10.39
C LYS A 212 -19.76 -13.63 -10.22
N LYS A 213 -19.67 -13.04 -9.03
CA LYS A 213 -20.22 -11.71 -8.73
C LYS A 213 -19.58 -10.62 -9.58
N ILE A 214 -18.26 -10.65 -9.78
CA ILE A 214 -17.54 -9.71 -10.66
C ILE A 214 -18.06 -9.85 -12.09
N ALA A 215 -18.14 -11.08 -12.62
CA ALA A 215 -18.61 -11.35 -13.99
C ALA A 215 -20.04 -10.87 -14.19
N GLU A 216 -20.94 -11.16 -13.27
CA GLU A 216 -22.34 -10.73 -13.32
C GLU A 216 -22.48 -9.20 -13.27
N GLY A 217 -21.67 -8.52 -12.42
CA GLY A 217 -21.61 -7.06 -12.37
C GLY A 217 -21.12 -6.42 -13.68
N LEU A 218 -20.13 -7.03 -14.33
CA LEU A 218 -19.65 -6.60 -15.66
C LEU A 218 -20.72 -6.83 -16.74
N ILE A 219 -21.41 -7.97 -16.71
CA ILE A 219 -22.51 -8.28 -17.65
C ILE A 219 -23.66 -7.28 -17.50
N ALA A 220 -23.95 -6.83 -16.29
CA ALA A 220 -25.00 -5.86 -16.02
C ALA A 220 -24.72 -4.47 -16.66
N GLN A 221 -23.46 -4.11 -16.91
CA GLN A 221 -23.09 -2.86 -17.57
C GLN A 221 -23.54 -2.78 -19.04
N ALA A 222 -23.89 -3.91 -19.66
CA ALA A 222 -24.38 -3.98 -21.04
C ALA A 222 -23.46 -3.39 -22.11
N LYS A 223 -22.12 -3.43 -21.88
CA LYS A 223 -21.09 -2.94 -22.79
C LYS A 223 -20.25 -4.11 -23.33
N VAL A 224 -19.91 -4.10 -24.63
CA VAL A 224 -19.13 -5.18 -25.26
C VAL A 224 -17.77 -5.40 -24.59
N GLY A 225 -17.07 -4.32 -24.24
CA GLY A 225 -15.80 -4.44 -23.49
C GLY A 225 -15.97 -5.13 -22.14
N ALA A 226 -17.01 -4.79 -21.38
CA ALA A 226 -17.33 -5.41 -20.10
C ALA A 226 -17.69 -6.90 -20.27
N TYR A 227 -18.29 -7.31 -21.38
CA TYR A 227 -18.55 -8.73 -21.66
C TYR A 227 -17.24 -9.51 -21.83
N SER A 228 -16.26 -8.95 -22.53
CA SER A 228 -14.95 -9.58 -22.70
C SER A 228 -14.23 -9.76 -21.36
N GLU A 229 -14.30 -8.76 -20.48
CA GLU A 229 -13.76 -8.85 -19.12
C GLU A 229 -14.53 -9.90 -18.29
N ALA A 230 -15.87 -9.91 -18.35
CA ALA A 230 -16.68 -10.93 -17.67
C ALA A 230 -16.29 -12.35 -18.09
N VAL A 231 -16.06 -12.58 -19.38
CA VAL A 231 -15.61 -13.88 -19.90
C VAL A 231 -14.25 -14.28 -19.32
N ALA A 232 -13.34 -13.33 -19.08
CA ALA A 232 -12.06 -13.62 -18.42
C ALA A 232 -12.27 -14.16 -16.99
N TYR A 233 -13.18 -13.56 -16.22
CA TYR A 233 -13.53 -14.06 -14.88
C TYR A 233 -14.26 -15.41 -14.92
N LEU A 234 -15.14 -15.62 -15.88
CA LEU A 234 -15.80 -16.90 -16.10
C LEU A 234 -14.82 -18.03 -16.42
N LYS A 235 -13.71 -17.73 -17.13
CA LYS A 235 -12.61 -18.68 -17.33
C LYS A 235 -11.93 -19.07 -16.01
N LYS A 236 -11.69 -18.09 -15.08
CA LYS A 236 -11.17 -18.38 -13.76
C LYS A 236 -12.13 -19.26 -12.95
N VAL A 237 -13.46 -18.99 -13.01
CA VAL A 237 -14.49 -19.85 -12.40
C VAL A 237 -14.42 -21.27 -12.95
N ARG A 238 -14.37 -21.44 -14.28
CA ARG A 238 -14.24 -22.75 -14.92
C ARG A 238 -13.00 -23.49 -14.45
N GLN A 239 -11.86 -22.81 -14.43
CA GLN A 239 -10.60 -23.40 -13.97
C GLN A 239 -10.64 -23.82 -12.49
N ALA A 240 -11.29 -23.04 -11.63
CA ALA A 240 -11.45 -23.37 -10.22
C ALA A 240 -12.47 -24.54 -10.00
N LEU A 241 -13.35 -24.78 -10.97
CA LEU A 241 -14.30 -25.90 -11.02
C LEU A 241 -13.73 -27.11 -11.79
N ASP A 242 -12.50 -27.04 -12.26
CA ASP A 242 -11.84 -28.13 -13.01
C ASP A 242 -11.34 -29.20 -12.02
N GLY A 243 -12.28 -29.97 -11.50
CA GLY A 243 -12.04 -31.05 -10.54
C GLY A 243 -13.08 -32.15 -10.64
N PRO A 244 -12.79 -33.34 -10.07
CA PRO A 244 -13.73 -34.46 -10.10
C PRO A 244 -15.12 -34.06 -9.54
N GLY A 245 -16.16 -34.26 -10.37
CA GLY A 245 -17.56 -34.02 -9.98
C GLY A 245 -18.07 -32.58 -10.13
N ARG A 246 -17.21 -31.60 -10.46
CA ARG A 246 -17.66 -30.18 -10.54
C ARG A 246 -17.97 -29.69 -11.97
N ALA A 247 -17.75 -30.52 -12.99
CA ALA A 247 -18.09 -30.19 -14.38
C ALA A 247 -19.60 -29.92 -14.57
N ALA A 248 -20.45 -30.65 -13.85
CA ALA A 248 -21.90 -30.43 -13.87
C ALA A 248 -22.30 -29.08 -13.26
N GLU A 249 -21.63 -28.64 -12.19
CA GLU A 249 -21.85 -27.32 -11.57
C GLU A 249 -21.55 -26.20 -12.57
N TRP A 250 -20.42 -26.29 -13.27
CA TRP A 250 -20.06 -25.34 -14.32
C TRP A 250 -21.10 -25.30 -15.43
N ALA A 251 -21.50 -26.49 -15.96
CA ALA A 251 -22.46 -26.56 -17.04
C ALA A 251 -23.83 -25.97 -16.67
N ALA A 252 -24.32 -26.26 -15.45
CA ALA A 252 -25.56 -25.71 -14.94
C ALA A 252 -25.49 -24.18 -14.78
N TYR A 253 -24.40 -23.67 -14.21
CA TYR A 253 -24.21 -22.23 -14.03
C TYR A 253 -24.14 -21.49 -15.37
N LEU A 254 -23.37 -22.01 -16.34
CA LEU A 254 -23.24 -21.40 -17.64
C LEU A 254 -24.57 -21.41 -18.44
N ALA A 255 -25.33 -22.49 -18.35
CA ALA A 255 -26.65 -22.58 -18.96
C ALA A 255 -27.64 -21.55 -18.35
N ALA A 256 -27.68 -21.45 -17.04
CA ALA A 256 -28.52 -20.46 -16.35
C ALA A 256 -28.13 -19.02 -16.72
N LEU A 257 -26.82 -18.72 -16.75
CA LEU A 257 -26.29 -17.39 -17.13
C LEU A 257 -26.66 -17.04 -18.59
N THR A 258 -26.58 -18.02 -19.49
CA THR A 258 -26.90 -17.83 -20.92
C THR A 258 -28.41 -17.58 -21.09
N GLU A 259 -29.27 -18.35 -20.43
CA GLU A 259 -30.72 -18.15 -20.48
C GLU A 259 -31.12 -16.78 -19.92
N ALA A 260 -30.58 -16.40 -18.77
CA ALA A 260 -30.86 -15.10 -18.16
C ALA A 260 -30.45 -13.90 -19.07
N ASN A 261 -29.50 -14.12 -19.97
CA ASN A 261 -28.97 -13.09 -20.86
C ASN A 261 -29.29 -13.33 -22.36
N LYS A 262 -30.29 -14.15 -22.69
CA LYS A 262 -30.64 -14.52 -24.08
C LYS A 262 -30.93 -13.34 -25.01
N ARG A 263 -31.30 -12.18 -24.46
CA ARG A 263 -31.54 -10.93 -25.20
C ARG A 263 -30.24 -10.15 -25.53
N LYS A 264 -29.05 -10.64 -25.13
CA LYS A 264 -27.75 -10.03 -25.34
C LYS A 264 -26.92 -10.90 -26.32
N PRO A 265 -27.15 -10.82 -27.64
CA PRO A 265 -26.62 -11.79 -28.61
C PRO A 265 -25.10 -11.86 -28.60
N ARG A 266 -24.40 -10.74 -28.47
CA ARG A 266 -22.92 -10.70 -28.36
C ARG A 266 -22.40 -11.47 -27.15
N LEU A 267 -23.05 -11.30 -25.99
CA LEU A 267 -22.67 -12.04 -24.80
C LEU A 267 -22.94 -13.53 -24.95
N VAL A 268 -24.11 -13.90 -25.48
CA VAL A 268 -24.47 -15.30 -25.72
C VAL A 268 -23.46 -16.01 -26.63
N GLU A 269 -23.02 -15.33 -27.70
CA GLU A 269 -21.96 -15.82 -28.59
C GLU A 269 -20.68 -16.13 -27.81
N MET A 270 -20.22 -15.21 -26.94
CA MET A 270 -19.03 -15.40 -26.09
C MET A 270 -19.20 -16.54 -25.07
N LEU A 271 -20.39 -16.67 -24.46
CA LEU A 271 -20.68 -17.74 -23.50
C LEU A 271 -20.75 -19.12 -24.17
N ASN A 272 -21.24 -19.21 -25.41
CA ASN A 272 -21.24 -20.45 -26.18
C ASN A 272 -19.83 -20.98 -26.46
N VAL A 273 -18.86 -20.10 -26.69
CA VAL A 273 -17.45 -20.51 -26.81
C VAL A 273 -16.94 -21.16 -25.51
N LEU A 274 -17.36 -20.66 -24.35
CA LEU A 274 -16.98 -21.26 -23.06
C LEU A 274 -17.60 -22.64 -22.82
N SER A 275 -18.76 -22.93 -23.42
CA SER A 275 -19.43 -24.24 -23.31
C SER A 275 -18.80 -25.31 -24.20
N GLY A 276 -17.82 -24.97 -25.06
CA GLY A 276 -17.24 -25.90 -26.06
C GLY A 276 -18.18 -26.17 -27.23
N LYS A 277 -19.28 -25.43 -27.37
CA LYS A 277 -20.12 -25.54 -28.58
C LYS A 277 -19.44 -24.77 -29.71
N PRO A 278 -19.31 -25.36 -30.90
CA PRO A 278 -18.77 -24.68 -32.08
C PRO A 278 -19.64 -23.45 -32.39
N ILE A 279 -18.97 -22.36 -32.79
CA ILE A 279 -19.65 -21.18 -33.32
C ILE A 279 -20.30 -21.64 -34.62
N LEU A 280 -21.65 -21.71 -34.63
CA LEU A 280 -22.35 -21.90 -35.91
C LEU A 280 -22.13 -20.63 -36.74
N SER A 281 -21.13 -20.68 -37.62
CA SER A 281 -20.99 -19.69 -38.69
C SER A 281 -22.23 -19.73 -39.55
N LYS A 282 -23.03 -18.68 -39.54
CA LYS A 282 -24.03 -18.40 -40.58
C LYS A 282 -23.35 -17.75 -41.74
#